data_1f30a419b2bdd269683a114ca25ad738
#
_entry.id   1f30a419b2bdd269683a114ca25ad738
#
_cell.length_a   1.000
_cell.length_b   1.000
_cell.length_c   1.000
_cell.angle_alpha   90.00
_cell.angle_beta   90.00
_cell.angle_gamma   90.00
#
_symmetry.space_group_name_H-M   'P 1'
#
loop_
_entity.id
_entity.type
_entity.pdbx_description
1 polymer ?
#
loop_
_entity_poly.entity_id
_entity_poly.type
_entity_poly.pdbx_seq_one_letter_code
_entity_poly.pdbx_strand_id
1 'polypeptide(L)'
;MFNRRNLFVSASFSAIAALAIVSGCATMQAPVSVAETIAANPKLSTLNGLIVKAGLVDTLKGAGPFTVFAPNNDAFTKVPAKTMAALGADPALLKSVLSYHVVPGKTMAADVKNGNAKTVQGANLALSKAGSFVTVEDAVVQMADITASNGVVHVIDAVLIPPPAAR
;
A
#
# COMPACT_ATOMS: atom_id res chain seq x y z
N MET A 1 7.27 81.30 39.30
CA MET A 1 6.13 81.62 38.43
C MET A 1 5.71 80.35 37.76
N PHE A 2 4.65 79.74 38.26
CA PHE A 2 3.35 79.55 37.62
C PHE A 2 3.49 78.95 36.20
N ASN A 3 2.94 77.85 35.83
CA ASN A 3 1.62 77.28 36.01
C ASN A 3 1.56 75.84 35.42
N ARG A 4 1.05 74.87 36.12
CA ARG A 4 -0.29 74.33 36.02
C ARG A 4 -0.60 73.52 34.71
N ARG A 5 -0.91 72.27 35.01
CA ARG A 5 -2.14 71.52 34.52
C ARG A 5 -2.10 71.12 33.07
N ASN A 6 -2.24 69.88 32.84
CA ASN A 6 -3.39 68.98 32.86
C ASN A 6 -2.90 67.57 32.45
N LEU A 7 -3.00 66.60 33.19
CA LEU A 7 -4.07 65.63 33.42
C LEU A 7 -4.96 65.40 32.18
N PHE A 8 -4.67 64.41 31.39
CA PHE A 8 -5.68 63.65 30.67
C PHE A 8 -5.30 62.19 30.69
N VAL A 9 -6.10 61.49 31.46
CA VAL A 9 -6.34 60.07 31.44
C VAL A 9 -6.98 59.76 30.09
N SER A 10 -6.46 58.80 29.38
CA SER A 10 -7.19 58.07 28.34
C SER A 10 -6.56 56.69 28.20
N ALA A 11 -7.14 55.81 28.93
CA ALA A 11 -7.95 54.71 28.51
C ALA A 11 -7.21 53.73 27.56
N SER A 12 -6.74 52.74 28.23
CA SER A 12 -6.52 51.38 27.80
C SER A 12 -7.48 50.94 26.67
N PHE A 13 -6.92 50.51 25.59
CA PHE A 13 -7.54 49.49 24.76
C PHE A 13 -6.50 48.43 24.49
N SER A 14 -6.45 47.46 25.40
CA SER A 14 -5.81 46.16 25.18
C SER A 14 -6.60 45.44 24.12
N ALA A 15 -6.19 45.54 22.88
CA ALA A 15 -6.57 44.58 21.84
C ALA A 15 -5.74 43.31 22.02
N ILE A 16 -6.25 42.39 22.79
CA ILE A 16 -5.75 41.02 22.83
C ILE A 16 -6.14 40.41 21.47
N ALA A 17 -5.22 40.47 20.51
CA ALA A 17 -5.28 39.66 19.34
C ALA A 17 -5.02 38.21 19.79
N ALA A 18 -6.11 37.47 20.02
CA ALA A 18 -6.07 36.00 20.16
C ALA A 18 -5.59 35.40 18.83
N LEU A 19 -4.29 35.19 18.72
CA LEU A 19 -3.69 34.39 17.67
C LEU A 19 -4.14 32.95 17.93
N ALA A 20 -5.24 32.54 17.29
CA ALA A 20 -5.63 31.15 17.22
C ALA A 20 -4.54 30.42 16.44
N ILE A 21 -3.61 29.83 17.16
CA ILE A 21 -2.68 28.84 16.63
C ILE A 21 -3.55 27.63 16.31
N VAL A 22 -4.00 27.55 15.08
CA VAL A 22 -4.49 26.30 14.52
C VAL A 22 -3.27 25.41 14.45
N SER A 23 -3.04 24.68 15.53
CA SER A 23 -2.15 23.53 15.53
C SER A 23 -2.79 22.51 14.59
N GLY A 24 -2.49 22.61 13.31
CA GLY A 24 -2.66 21.54 12.37
C GLY A 24 -1.86 20.37 12.93
N CYS A 25 -2.53 19.45 13.61
CA CYS A 25 -2.01 18.12 13.80
C CYS A 25 -1.80 17.52 12.40
N ALA A 26 -0.63 17.80 11.80
CA ALA A 26 -0.08 16.90 10.84
C ALA A 26 0.13 15.60 11.63
N THR A 27 -0.84 14.70 11.57
CA THR A 27 -0.64 13.32 11.97
C THR A 27 0.53 12.83 11.11
N MET A 28 1.73 12.88 11.67
CA MET A 28 2.85 12.09 11.17
C MET A 28 2.39 10.66 11.27
N GLN A 29 1.79 10.19 10.19
CA GLN A 29 1.43 8.80 10.03
C GLN A 29 2.74 8.04 10.11
N ALA A 30 2.91 7.25 11.17
CA ALA A 30 4.06 6.39 11.30
C ALA A 30 4.22 5.61 9.98
N PRO A 31 5.45 5.38 9.53
CA PRO A 31 5.69 4.71 8.26
C PRO A 31 5.00 3.35 8.27
N VAL A 32 3.88 3.28 7.56
CA VAL A 32 3.00 2.12 7.51
C VAL A 32 3.65 1.07 6.61
N SER A 33 3.84 -0.14 7.11
CA SER A 33 4.38 -1.26 6.34
C SER A 33 3.44 -1.69 5.21
N VAL A 34 3.96 -2.44 4.25
CA VAL A 34 3.14 -3.04 3.17
C VAL A 34 1.97 -3.85 3.74
N ALA A 35 2.21 -4.64 4.80
CA ALA A 35 1.15 -5.42 5.44
C ALA A 35 0.05 -4.54 6.04
N GLU A 36 0.41 -3.45 6.69
CA GLU A 36 -0.54 -2.50 7.28
C GLU A 36 -1.27 -1.69 6.21
N THR A 37 -0.59 -1.32 5.14
CA THR A 37 -1.19 -0.67 3.97
C THR A 37 -2.28 -1.54 3.35
N ILE A 38 -2.03 -2.85 3.23
CA ILE A 38 -3.02 -3.83 2.74
C ILE A 38 -4.18 -3.95 3.74
N ALA A 39 -3.88 -4.04 5.04
CA ALA A 39 -4.90 -4.18 6.08
C ALA A 39 -5.82 -2.95 6.19
N ALA A 40 -5.29 -1.75 5.95
CA ALA A 40 -6.04 -0.50 5.99
C ALA A 40 -6.93 -0.29 4.75
N ASN A 41 -6.70 -1.03 3.66
CA ASN A 41 -7.45 -0.87 2.42
C ASN A 41 -8.66 -1.82 2.36
N PRO A 42 -9.91 -1.31 2.38
CA PRO A 42 -11.11 -2.15 2.37
C PRO A 42 -11.24 -2.98 1.10
N LYS A 43 -10.66 -2.53 -0.03
CA LYS A 43 -10.65 -3.29 -1.29
C LYS A 43 -9.74 -4.50 -1.26
N LEU A 44 -8.87 -4.62 -0.27
CA LEU A 44 -7.88 -5.69 -0.10
C LEU A 44 -8.19 -6.58 1.11
N SER A 45 -9.40 -6.49 1.66
CA SER A 45 -9.80 -7.24 2.88
C SER A 45 -9.67 -8.76 2.70
N THR A 46 -10.05 -9.29 1.54
CA THR A 46 -9.91 -10.71 1.22
C THR A 46 -8.44 -11.13 1.19
N LEU A 47 -7.59 -10.34 0.52
CA LEU A 47 -6.15 -10.57 0.48
C LEU A 47 -5.53 -10.53 1.87
N ASN A 48 -5.90 -9.53 2.70
CA ASN A 48 -5.43 -9.43 4.08
C ASN A 48 -5.74 -10.69 4.89
N GLY A 49 -6.97 -11.20 4.79
CA GLY A 49 -7.35 -12.46 5.44
C GLY A 49 -6.49 -13.65 5.00
N LEU A 50 -6.16 -13.74 3.72
CA LEU A 50 -5.29 -14.80 3.18
C LEU A 50 -3.83 -14.64 3.63
N ILE A 51 -3.30 -13.41 3.70
CA ILE A 51 -1.95 -13.13 4.21
C ILE A 51 -1.83 -13.54 5.68
N VAL A 52 -2.81 -13.22 6.51
CA VAL A 52 -2.87 -13.62 7.92
C VAL A 52 -2.91 -15.15 8.03
N LYS A 53 -3.77 -15.81 7.24
CA LYS A 53 -3.91 -17.27 7.21
C LYS A 53 -2.62 -17.97 6.76
N ALA A 54 -1.88 -17.38 5.82
CA ALA A 54 -0.61 -17.90 5.33
C ALA A 54 0.58 -17.64 6.28
N GLY A 55 0.39 -16.82 7.33
CA GLY A 55 1.46 -16.41 8.24
C GLY A 55 2.52 -15.52 7.59
N LEU A 56 2.17 -14.78 6.53
CA LEU A 56 3.10 -13.93 5.79
C LEU A 56 3.13 -12.48 6.26
N VAL A 57 2.37 -12.14 7.31
CA VAL A 57 2.31 -10.76 7.86
C VAL A 57 3.69 -10.29 8.27
N ASP A 58 4.45 -11.12 8.99
CA ASP A 58 5.79 -10.77 9.47
C ASP A 58 6.81 -10.66 8.32
N THR A 59 6.65 -11.49 7.29
CA THR A 59 7.47 -11.39 6.07
C THR A 59 7.24 -10.07 5.35
N LEU A 60 5.98 -9.62 5.25
CA LEU A 60 5.63 -8.35 4.61
C LEU A 60 5.88 -7.12 5.50
N LYS A 61 6.11 -7.32 6.80
CA LYS A 61 6.61 -6.30 7.73
C LYS A 61 8.13 -6.22 7.76
N GLY A 62 8.80 -7.22 7.22
CA GLY A 62 10.26 -7.31 7.21
C GLY A 62 10.94 -6.15 6.46
N ALA A 63 12.26 -6.14 6.56
CA ALA A 63 13.09 -5.16 5.88
C ALA A 63 13.00 -5.37 4.36
N GLY A 64 12.22 -4.48 3.68
CA GLY A 64 12.11 -4.43 2.22
C GLY A 64 13.41 -3.94 1.55
N PRO A 65 13.35 -3.42 0.37
CA PRO A 65 12.11 -3.03 -0.33
C PRO A 65 11.37 -4.20 -1.01
N PHE A 66 10.03 -4.13 -0.99
CA PHE A 66 9.16 -5.08 -1.68
C PHE A 66 8.19 -4.36 -2.60
N THR A 67 7.87 -4.99 -3.72
CA THR A 67 6.73 -4.61 -4.55
C THR A 67 5.68 -5.70 -4.46
N VAL A 68 4.48 -5.35 -4.03
CA VAL A 68 3.38 -6.32 -3.87
C VAL A 68 2.28 -6.01 -4.87
N PHE A 69 1.97 -6.98 -5.70
CA PHE A 69 0.81 -6.95 -6.58
C PHE A 69 -0.40 -7.50 -5.83
N ALA A 70 -1.24 -6.62 -5.31
CA ALA A 70 -2.34 -6.94 -4.42
C ALA A 70 -3.65 -7.09 -5.22
N PRO A 71 -4.19 -8.31 -5.39
CA PRO A 71 -5.49 -8.48 -6.02
C PRO A 71 -6.59 -7.89 -5.14
N ASN A 72 -7.50 -7.15 -5.75
CA ASN A 72 -8.66 -6.59 -5.08
C ASN A 72 -9.71 -7.68 -4.75
N ASN A 73 -10.74 -7.34 -3.99
CA ASN A 73 -11.80 -8.30 -3.64
C ASN A 73 -12.50 -8.87 -4.89
N ASP A 74 -12.68 -8.04 -5.93
CA ASP A 74 -13.30 -8.47 -7.20
C ASP A 74 -12.44 -9.47 -7.97
N ALA A 75 -11.10 -9.38 -7.84
CA ALA A 75 -10.18 -10.34 -8.43
C ALA A 75 -10.47 -11.77 -7.93
N PHE A 76 -10.78 -11.90 -6.64
CA PHE A 76 -11.09 -13.21 -6.04
C PHE A 76 -12.42 -13.78 -6.52
N THR A 77 -13.39 -12.94 -6.90
CA THR A 77 -14.65 -13.44 -7.47
C THR A 77 -14.48 -14.05 -8.86
N LYS A 78 -13.43 -13.65 -9.58
CA LYS A 78 -13.08 -14.21 -10.89
C LYS A 78 -12.37 -15.55 -10.80
N VAL A 79 -11.81 -15.89 -9.62
CA VAL A 79 -11.10 -17.15 -9.40
C VAL A 79 -12.10 -18.30 -9.28
N PRO A 80 -11.89 -19.44 -10.00
CA PRO A 80 -12.75 -20.60 -9.89
C PRO A 80 -12.88 -21.07 -8.43
N ALA A 81 -14.10 -21.41 -8.01
CA ALA A 81 -14.37 -21.86 -6.64
C ALA A 81 -13.49 -23.04 -6.21
N LYS A 82 -13.15 -23.93 -7.15
CA LYS A 82 -12.23 -25.04 -6.91
C LYS A 82 -10.82 -24.57 -6.52
N THR A 83 -10.31 -23.55 -7.19
CA THR A 83 -9.00 -22.95 -6.89
C THR A 83 -9.02 -22.24 -5.55
N MET A 84 -10.10 -21.48 -5.26
CA MET A 84 -10.27 -20.83 -3.95
C MET A 84 -10.37 -21.85 -2.82
N ALA A 85 -11.08 -22.96 -3.03
CA ALA A 85 -11.14 -24.05 -2.05
C ALA A 85 -9.76 -24.69 -1.80
N ALA A 86 -8.99 -24.92 -2.88
CA ALA A 86 -7.63 -25.44 -2.78
C ALA A 86 -6.70 -24.51 -2.02
N LEU A 87 -6.75 -23.19 -2.32
CA LEU A 87 -5.98 -22.16 -1.58
C LEU A 87 -6.39 -22.08 -0.11
N GLY A 88 -7.67 -22.32 0.19
CA GLY A 88 -8.17 -22.37 1.54
C GLY A 88 -7.76 -23.62 2.33
N ALA A 89 -7.58 -24.75 1.65
CA ALA A 89 -7.25 -26.04 2.23
C ALA A 89 -5.76 -26.29 2.37
N ASP A 90 -4.93 -25.73 1.47
CA ASP A 90 -3.48 -25.97 1.44
C ASP A 90 -2.71 -24.67 1.75
N PRO A 91 -2.19 -24.54 2.99
CA PRO A 91 -1.38 -23.37 3.37
C PRO A 91 -0.09 -23.22 2.57
N ALA A 92 0.51 -24.33 2.09
CA ALA A 92 1.72 -24.28 1.30
C ALA A 92 1.45 -23.72 -0.10
N LEU A 93 0.35 -24.12 -0.71
CA LEU A 93 -0.11 -23.57 -1.98
C LEU A 93 -0.46 -22.08 -1.81
N LEU A 94 -1.19 -21.73 -0.76
CA LEU A 94 -1.52 -20.33 -0.46
C LEU A 94 -0.27 -19.46 -0.29
N LYS A 95 0.72 -19.94 0.46
CA LYS A 95 2.00 -19.25 0.63
C LYS A 95 2.73 -19.09 -0.68
N SER A 96 2.76 -20.12 -1.52
CA SER A 96 3.37 -20.08 -2.85
C SER A 96 2.73 -19.02 -3.74
N VAL A 97 1.40 -19.01 -3.82
CA VAL A 97 0.64 -18.02 -4.59
C VAL A 97 0.89 -16.61 -4.06
N LEU A 98 0.84 -16.38 -2.74
CA LEU A 98 1.10 -15.06 -2.17
C LEU A 98 2.55 -14.61 -2.39
N SER A 99 3.52 -15.52 -2.31
CA SER A 99 4.92 -15.20 -2.61
C SER A 99 5.15 -14.89 -4.10
N TYR A 100 4.30 -15.44 -4.97
CA TYR A 100 4.31 -15.11 -6.40
C TYR A 100 3.85 -13.68 -6.68
N HIS A 101 2.97 -13.13 -5.83
CA HIS A 101 2.54 -11.73 -5.90
C HIS A 101 3.56 -10.73 -5.37
N VAL A 102 4.67 -11.20 -4.81
CA VAL A 102 5.70 -10.34 -4.20
C VAL A 102 6.96 -10.39 -5.04
N VAL A 103 7.42 -9.22 -5.46
CA VAL A 103 8.69 -9.02 -6.17
C VAL A 103 9.66 -8.32 -5.23
N PRO A 104 10.90 -8.83 -5.08
CA PRO A 104 11.93 -8.13 -4.31
C PRO A 104 12.35 -6.86 -5.06
N GLY A 105 12.50 -5.76 -4.32
CA GLY A 105 12.83 -4.45 -4.86
C GLY A 105 11.63 -3.51 -4.89
N LYS A 106 11.91 -2.22 -4.92
CA LYS A 106 10.91 -1.17 -5.07
C LYS A 106 10.76 -0.84 -6.55
N THR A 107 9.63 -1.21 -7.14
CA THR A 107 9.31 -0.91 -8.53
C THR A 107 8.06 -0.03 -8.58
N MET A 108 8.23 1.22 -9.00
CA MET A 108 7.10 2.12 -9.26
C MET A 108 6.51 1.82 -10.64
N ALA A 109 5.25 2.15 -10.86
CA ALA A 109 4.61 1.98 -12.17
C ALA A 109 5.35 2.71 -13.30
N ALA A 110 6.00 3.84 -12.96
CA ALA A 110 6.85 4.57 -13.90
C ALA A 110 8.07 3.76 -14.33
N ASP A 111 8.67 3.00 -13.42
CA ASP A 111 9.90 2.23 -13.61
C ASP A 111 9.66 0.84 -14.20
N VAL A 112 8.40 0.40 -14.26
CA VAL A 112 8.04 -0.87 -14.89
C VAL A 112 8.49 -0.87 -16.35
N LYS A 113 9.32 -1.83 -16.68
CA LYS A 113 9.77 -2.12 -18.05
C LYS A 113 9.08 -3.41 -18.52
N ASN A 114 8.87 -3.48 -19.86
CA ASN A 114 8.40 -4.71 -20.47
C ASN A 114 9.45 -5.83 -20.28
N GLY A 115 9.06 -6.91 -19.68
CA GLY A 115 9.95 -8.02 -19.41
C GLY A 115 9.51 -8.86 -18.20
N ASN A 116 10.39 -9.70 -17.74
CA ASN A 116 10.12 -10.59 -16.63
C ASN A 116 10.75 -10.07 -15.34
N ALA A 117 9.97 -10.03 -14.26
CA ALA A 117 10.45 -9.80 -12.90
C ALA A 117 10.48 -11.12 -12.13
N LYS A 118 11.56 -11.36 -11.40
CA LYS A 118 11.66 -12.55 -10.55
C LYS A 118 10.90 -12.31 -9.26
N THR A 119 9.99 -13.20 -8.91
CA THR A 119 9.21 -13.13 -7.68
C THR A 119 9.96 -13.72 -6.49
N VAL A 120 9.48 -13.46 -5.27
CA VAL A 120 10.01 -14.09 -4.05
C VAL A 120 9.84 -15.60 -4.07
N GLN A 121 8.81 -16.11 -4.75
CA GLN A 121 8.60 -17.54 -4.95
C GLN A 121 9.66 -18.16 -5.88
N GLY A 122 10.34 -17.34 -6.71
CA GLY A 122 11.39 -17.78 -7.63
C GLY A 122 10.97 -17.89 -9.09
N ALA A 123 9.68 -17.90 -9.37
CA ALA A 123 9.18 -17.87 -10.73
C ALA A 123 9.23 -16.46 -11.34
N ASN A 124 9.21 -16.39 -12.65
CA ASN A 124 9.19 -15.13 -13.37
C ASN A 124 7.75 -14.64 -13.54
N LEU A 125 7.54 -13.35 -13.38
CA LEU A 125 6.29 -12.64 -13.56
C LEU A 125 6.45 -11.70 -14.76
N ALA A 126 5.59 -11.87 -15.76
CA ALA A 126 5.63 -11.02 -16.94
C ALA A 126 5.01 -9.65 -16.62
N LEU A 127 5.79 -8.61 -16.82
CA LEU A 127 5.36 -7.22 -16.69
C LEU A 127 5.30 -6.57 -18.06
N SER A 128 4.23 -5.87 -18.34
CA SER A 128 4.09 -5.08 -19.54
C SER A 128 3.55 -3.69 -19.23
N LYS A 129 4.04 -2.69 -19.95
CA LYS A 129 3.62 -1.30 -19.81
C LYS A 129 3.27 -0.74 -21.18
N ALA A 130 2.06 -0.24 -21.30
CA ALA A 130 1.57 0.43 -22.50
C ALA A 130 1.03 1.82 -22.11
N GLY A 131 1.86 2.84 -22.33
CA GLY A 131 1.53 4.20 -21.90
C GLY A 131 1.43 4.30 -20.37
N SER A 132 0.25 4.66 -19.87
CA SER A 132 -0.05 4.72 -18.43
C SER A 132 -0.55 3.39 -17.83
N PHE A 133 -0.86 2.43 -18.69
CA PHE A 133 -1.36 1.11 -18.24
C PHE A 133 -0.20 0.16 -17.96
N VAL A 134 -0.25 -0.44 -16.78
CA VAL A 134 0.66 -1.52 -16.39
C VAL A 134 -0.15 -2.81 -16.29
N THR A 135 0.33 -3.84 -16.92
CA THR A 135 -0.23 -5.20 -16.81
C THR A 135 0.81 -6.13 -16.21
N VAL A 136 0.32 -7.07 -15.45
CA VAL A 136 1.11 -8.08 -14.77
C VAL A 136 0.52 -9.42 -15.14
N GLU A 137 1.15 -10.12 -16.07
CA GLU A 137 0.56 -11.26 -16.77
C GLU A 137 -0.80 -10.88 -17.38
N ASP A 138 -1.88 -11.52 -16.93
CA ASP A 138 -3.25 -11.25 -17.41
C ASP A 138 -3.99 -10.22 -16.54
N ALA A 139 -3.35 -9.70 -15.48
CA ALA A 139 -3.95 -8.73 -14.57
C ALA A 139 -3.62 -7.29 -14.98
N VAL A 140 -4.59 -6.40 -14.83
CA VAL A 140 -4.41 -4.96 -15.03
C VAL A 140 -4.22 -4.26 -13.69
N VAL A 141 -3.22 -3.38 -13.61
CA VAL A 141 -3.02 -2.53 -12.43
C VAL A 141 -4.06 -1.43 -12.40
N GLN A 142 -4.96 -1.48 -11.43
CA GLN A 142 -6.02 -0.49 -11.25
C GLN A 142 -5.59 0.71 -10.41
N MET A 143 -4.79 0.45 -9.38
CA MET A 143 -4.19 1.49 -8.54
C MET A 143 -2.71 1.19 -8.38
N ALA A 144 -1.88 2.09 -8.85
CA ALA A 144 -0.43 1.97 -8.78
C ALA A 144 0.15 2.82 -7.64
N ASP A 145 1.39 2.54 -7.28
CA ASP A 145 2.25 3.41 -6.47
C ASP A 145 1.71 3.74 -5.07
N ILE A 146 0.97 2.81 -4.44
CA ILE A 146 0.61 2.94 -3.03
C ILE A 146 1.89 2.71 -2.22
N THR A 147 2.48 3.79 -1.74
CA THR A 147 3.77 3.76 -1.06
C THR A 147 3.60 3.29 0.39
N ALA A 148 4.41 2.33 0.77
CA ALA A 148 4.60 1.86 2.14
C ALA A 148 6.03 2.12 2.61
N SER A 149 6.29 2.02 3.90
CA SER A 149 7.62 2.27 4.49
C SER A 149 8.69 1.29 3.98
N ASN A 150 8.30 0.06 3.73
CA ASN A 150 9.16 -1.02 3.29
C ASN A 150 8.83 -1.54 1.88
N GLY A 151 8.10 -0.75 1.07
CA GLY A 151 7.79 -1.16 -0.30
C GLY A 151 6.72 -0.35 -1.00
N VAL A 152 6.16 -0.94 -2.05
CA VAL A 152 5.07 -0.37 -2.85
C VAL A 152 4.01 -1.44 -3.07
N VAL A 153 2.75 -1.03 -3.06
CA VAL A 153 1.61 -1.90 -3.36
C VAL A 153 0.94 -1.42 -4.64
N HIS A 154 0.74 -2.34 -5.57
CA HIS A 154 -0.04 -2.13 -6.78
C HIS A 154 -1.30 -2.99 -6.72
N VAL A 155 -2.46 -2.37 -6.81
CA VAL A 155 -3.74 -3.09 -6.80
C VAL A 155 -4.05 -3.59 -8.21
N ILE A 156 -4.26 -4.90 -8.33
CA ILE A 156 -4.58 -5.58 -9.59
C ILE A 156 -5.99 -6.17 -9.58
N ASP A 157 -6.54 -6.41 -10.75
CA ASP A 157 -7.92 -6.87 -10.96
C ASP A 157 -8.06 -8.40 -11.19
N ALA A 158 -6.95 -9.13 -11.12
CA ALA A 158 -6.93 -10.57 -11.19
C ALA A 158 -5.91 -11.19 -10.24
N VAL A 159 -6.13 -12.42 -9.82
CA VAL A 159 -5.20 -13.18 -8.98
C VAL A 159 -4.17 -13.87 -9.86
N LEU A 160 -2.90 -13.67 -9.58
CA LEU A 160 -1.80 -14.32 -10.29
C LEU A 160 -1.63 -15.75 -9.78
N ILE A 161 -1.75 -16.70 -10.66
CA ILE A 161 -1.59 -18.12 -10.33
C ILE A 161 -0.22 -18.57 -10.85
N PRO A 162 0.71 -18.96 -9.97
CA PRO A 162 2.02 -19.41 -10.42
C PRO A 162 1.85 -20.64 -11.32
N PRO A 163 2.64 -20.73 -12.40
CA PRO A 163 2.67 -21.95 -13.19
C PRO A 163 3.07 -23.13 -12.29
N PRO A 164 2.56 -24.34 -12.56
CA PRO A 164 2.98 -25.51 -11.81
C PRO A 164 4.50 -25.62 -11.89
N ALA A 165 5.14 -25.79 -10.72
CA ALA A 165 6.60 -25.92 -10.66
C ALA A 165 7.03 -27.02 -11.63
N ALA A 166 7.85 -26.68 -12.60
CA ALA A 166 8.47 -27.66 -13.49
C ALA A 166 9.27 -28.64 -12.61
N ARG A 167 8.82 -29.88 -12.55
CA ARG A 167 9.52 -30.96 -11.87
C ARG A 167 10.70 -31.42 -12.71
#